data_a1f8c187ac0272e60422fd8a337c5a21
#
_entry.id   a1f8c187ac0272e60422fd8a337c5a21
#
_cell.length_a   1.000
_cell.length_b   1.000
_cell.length_c   1.000
_cell.angle_alpha   90.00
_cell.angle_beta   90.00
_cell.angle_gamma   90.00
#
_symmetry.space_group_name_H-M   'P 1'
#
loop_
_entity.id
_entity.type
_entity.pdbx_description
1 polymer ?
#
loop_
_entity_poly.entity_id
_entity_poly.type
_entity_poly.pdbx_seq_one_letter_code
_entity_poly.pdbx_strand_id
1 'polypeptide(L)'
;MKTIIHTVPIATPSSTVFEALTTQKGVTGWWSTKAEVEAVEGGVIRFTFRDDFHPHMHQVRLEPDALVEWVCIAGHDNWQDNRFLFRLRADGEATSLQFVQEYAQELDDDTYGTYNFNWGYYLNSLKKYCETGVGTPYQVAE
;
A
#
# COMPACT_ATOMS: atom_id res chain seq x y z
N MET A 1 2.65 3.20 20.78
CA MET A 1 2.10 3.70 19.52
C MET A 1 1.36 2.59 18.79
N LYS A 2 0.45 2.96 17.91
CA LYS A 2 -0.43 1.97 17.28
C LYS A 2 0.19 1.35 16.05
N THR A 3 -0.27 0.13 15.73
CA THR A 3 0.14 -0.62 14.54
C THR A 3 -1.10 -1.21 13.89
N ILE A 4 -1.18 -1.14 12.57
CA ILE A 4 -2.21 -1.83 11.79
C ILE A 4 -1.54 -3.05 11.16
N ILE A 5 -2.17 -4.21 11.28
CA ILE A 5 -1.66 -5.46 10.70
C ILE A 5 -2.82 -6.19 10.01
N HIS A 6 -2.59 -6.59 8.75
CA HIS A 6 -3.51 -7.44 8.00
C HIS A 6 -2.72 -8.57 7.35
N THR A 7 -3.31 -9.75 7.31
CA THR A 7 -2.77 -10.88 6.55
C THR A 7 -3.80 -11.25 5.48
N VAL A 8 -3.36 -11.26 4.23
CA VAL A 8 -4.26 -11.41 3.07
C VAL A 8 -3.76 -12.53 2.18
N PRO A 9 -4.57 -13.59 1.95
CA PRO A 9 -4.21 -14.59 0.96
C PRO A 9 -4.57 -14.07 -0.44
N ILE A 10 -3.61 -14.16 -1.36
CA ILE A 10 -3.79 -13.71 -2.75
C ILE A 10 -3.47 -14.87 -3.68
N ALA A 11 -4.42 -15.25 -4.53
CA ALA A 11 -4.30 -16.42 -5.40
C ALA A 11 -3.52 -16.07 -6.69
N THR A 12 -2.34 -15.48 -6.53
CA THR A 12 -1.40 -15.19 -7.62
C THR A 12 0.03 -15.30 -7.12
N PRO A 13 1.01 -15.49 -8.03
CA PRO A 13 2.41 -15.53 -7.64
C PRO A 13 2.90 -14.22 -7.00
N SER A 14 3.92 -14.32 -6.17
CA SER A 14 4.48 -13.15 -5.47
C SER A 14 5.04 -12.09 -6.41
N SER A 15 5.49 -12.48 -7.62
CA SER A 15 5.92 -11.52 -8.63
C SER A 15 4.79 -10.61 -9.08
N THR A 16 3.59 -11.15 -9.25
CA THR A 16 2.39 -10.37 -9.61
C THR A 16 2.04 -9.38 -8.50
N VAL A 17 2.08 -9.83 -7.25
CA VAL A 17 1.81 -8.96 -6.10
C VAL A 17 2.86 -7.85 -5.99
N PHE A 18 4.14 -8.20 -6.16
CA PHE A 18 5.23 -7.22 -6.12
C PHE A 18 5.06 -6.14 -7.18
N GLU A 19 4.71 -6.53 -8.42
CA GLU A 19 4.44 -5.57 -9.49
C GLU A 19 3.27 -4.64 -9.15
N ALA A 20 2.21 -5.18 -8.55
CA ALA A 20 1.05 -4.38 -8.15
C ALA A 20 1.41 -3.30 -7.12
N LEU A 21 2.45 -3.53 -6.32
CA LEU A 21 2.90 -2.61 -5.28
C LEU A 21 3.94 -1.60 -5.77
N THR A 22 4.60 -1.86 -6.89
CA THR A 22 5.80 -1.10 -7.27
C THR A 22 5.72 -0.43 -8.62
N THR A 23 4.66 -0.63 -9.39
CA THR A 23 4.51 -0.03 -10.73
C THR A 23 3.41 1.00 -10.77
N GLN A 24 3.52 1.92 -11.72
CA GLN A 24 2.48 2.92 -12.01
C GLN A 24 1.14 2.26 -12.27
N LYS A 25 1.13 1.27 -13.16
CA LYS A 25 -0.08 0.52 -13.50
C LYS A 25 -0.67 -0.17 -12.28
N GLY A 26 0.19 -0.79 -11.46
CA GLY A 26 -0.24 -1.52 -10.28
C GLY A 26 -0.93 -0.62 -9.26
N VAL A 27 -0.22 0.37 -8.75
CA VAL A 27 -0.76 1.21 -7.66
C VAL A 27 -1.98 2.00 -8.08
N THR A 28 -2.08 2.38 -9.38
CA THR A 28 -3.28 3.06 -9.87
C THR A 28 -4.43 2.09 -10.12
N GLY A 29 -4.15 0.80 -10.17
CA GLY A 29 -5.17 -0.23 -10.33
C GLY A 29 -5.84 -0.66 -9.03
N TRP A 30 -5.19 -0.44 -7.87
CA TRP A 30 -5.78 -0.91 -6.62
C TRP A 30 -5.95 0.15 -5.54
N TRP A 31 -5.14 1.21 -5.51
CA TRP A 31 -5.20 2.17 -4.39
C TRP A 31 -5.76 3.54 -4.79
N SER A 32 -5.09 4.27 -5.67
CA SER A 32 -5.58 5.55 -6.15
C SER A 32 -5.39 5.65 -7.66
N THR A 33 -6.39 6.15 -8.37
CA THR A 33 -6.32 6.30 -9.84
C THR A 33 -5.30 7.33 -10.28
N LYS A 34 -4.73 8.11 -9.35
CA LYS A 34 -3.71 9.11 -9.67
C LYS A 34 -2.49 8.94 -8.76
N ALA A 35 -1.38 8.58 -9.37
CA ALA A 35 -0.11 8.42 -8.69
C ALA A 35 1.04 8.65 -9.67
N GLU A 36 2.20 9.05 -9.15
CA GLU A 36 3.45 9.14 -9.89
C GLU A 36 4.46 8.23 -9.23
N VAL A 37 5.03 7.29 -9.97
CA VAL A 37 5.90 6.25 -9.42
C VAL A 37 7.32 6.38 -9.97
N GLU A 38 8.29 6.53 -9.06
CA GLU A 38 9.69 6.29 -9.37
C GLU A 38 9.97 4.84 -8.98
N ALA A 39 9.98 3.94 -9.95
CA ALA A 39 9.91 2.49 -9.73
C ALA A 39 11.29 1.87 -9.42
N VAL A 40 12.02 2.44 -8.46
CA VAL A 40 13.33 1.96 -8.02
C VAL A 40 13.44 2.08 -6.50
N GLU A 41 14.30 1.28 -5.90
CA GLU A 41 14.63 1.44 -4.49
C GLU A 41 15.23 2.83 -4.26
N GLY A 42 14.73 3.52 -3.25
CA GLY A 42 15.09 4.92 -2.98
C GLY A 42 14.18 5.93 -3.69
N GLY A 43 13.40 5.48 -4.67
CA GLY A 43 12.45 6.35 -5.38
C GLY A 43 11.24 6.69 -4.54
N VAL A 44 10.42 7.64 -5.00
CA VAL A 44 9.23 8.11 -4.29
C VAL A 44 7.99 7.81 -5.12
N ILE A 45 6.94 7.34 -4.47
CA ILE A 45 5.60 7.25 -5.05
C ILE A 45 4.79 8.41 -4.48
N ARG A 46 4.22 9.24 -5.36
CA ARG A 46 3.36 10.35 -4.96
C ARG A 46 1.93 9.99 -5.30
N PHE A 47 1.13 9.71 -4.26
CA PHE A 47 -0.29 9.40 -4.43
C PHE A 47 -1.12 10.67 -4.30
N THR A 48 -2.19 10.75 -5.07
CA THR A 48 -3.21 11.77 -4.92
C THR A 48 -4.52 11.09 -4.54
N PHE A 49 -5.12 11.52 -3.43
CA PHE A 49 -6.45 11.09 -3.04
C PHE A 49 -7.38 12.31 -3.09
N ARG A 50 -7.55 12.99 -2.00
CA ARG A 50 -8.32 14.23 -1.91
C ARG A 50 -7.47 15.29 -1.21
N ASP A 51 -7.99 16.50 -1.06
CA ASP A 51 -7.21 17.68 -0.71
C ASP A 51 -6.22 17.53 0.44
N ASP A 52 -6.59 16.78 1.50
CA ASP A 52 -5.74 16.63 2.69
C ASP A 52 -4.91 15.35 2.68
N PHE A 53 -5.00 14.54 1.62
CA PHE A 53 -4.38 13.22 1.58
C PHE A 53 -3.62 13.03 0.27
N HIS A 54 -2.34 13.39 0.30
CA HIS A 54 -1.42 13.24 -0.83
C HIS A 54 -0.15 12.54 -0.37
N PRO A 55 -0.24 11.31 0.19
CA PRO A 55 0.95 10.71 0.78
C PRO A 55 2.05 10.48 -0.24
N HIS A 56 3.25 10.94 0.11
CA HIS A 56 4.47 10.68 -0.65
C HIS A 56 5.21 9.57 0.08
N MET A 57 5.37 8.43 -0.59
CA MET A 57 5.98 7.24 -0.01
C MET A 57 7.40 7.08 -0.54
N HIS A 58 8.39 7.22 0.34
CA HIS A 58 9.77 6.90 0.03
C HIS A 58 9.94 5.39 0.08
N GLN A 59 10.36 4.78 -1.03
CA GLN A 59 10.55 3.34 -1.13
C GLN A 59 11.92 2.99 -0.56
N VAL A 60 12.00 2.83 0.76
CA VAL A 60 13.28 2.65 1.45
C VAL A 60 13.91 1.29 1.19
N ARG A 61 13.09 0.28 0.88
CA ARG A 61 13.60 -1.05 0.56
C ARG A 61 12.64 -1.79 -0.37
N LEU A 62 13.19 -2.36 -1.44
CA LEU A 62 12.48 -3.22 -2.37
C LEU A 62 13.28 -4.51 -2.53
N GLU A 63 12.74 -5.62 -2.06
CA GLU A 63 13.30 -6.96 -2.28
C GLU A 63 12.35 -7.68 -3.23
N PRO A 64 12.75 -7.91 -4.48
CA PRO A 64 11.85 -8.48 -5.48
C PRO A 64 11.12 -9.72 -4.98
N ASP A 65 9.81 -9.71 -5.16
CA ASP A 65 8.88 -10.78 -4.79
C ASP A 65 8.82 -11.12 -3.30
N ALA A 66 9.47 -10.33 -2.44
CA ALA A 66 9.56 -10.62 -1.00
C ALA A 66 9.15 -9.46 -0.08
N LEU A 67 9.55 -8.24 -0.42
CA LEU A 67 9.33 -7.12 0.51
C LEU A 67 9.22 -5.79 -0.21
N VAL A 68 8.23 -5.00 0.22
CA VAL A 68 8.14 -3.57 -0.12
C VAL A 68 8.04 -2.82 1.19
N GLU A 69 8.92 -1.85 1.39
CA GLU A 69 8.93 -1.01 2.59
C GLU A 69 8.89 0.46 2.19
N TRP A 70 7.88 1.17 2.68
CA TRP A 70 7.72 2.61 2.46
C TRP A 70 7.80 3.36 3.77
N VAL A 71 8.28 4.62 3.71
CA VAL A 71 8.11 5.61 4.77
C VAL A 71 7.40 6.81 4.18
N CYS A 72 6.33 7.27 4.82
CA CYS A 72 5.62 8.46 4.37
C CYS A 72 6.43 9.70 4.75
N ILE A 73 6.83 10.49 3.75
CA ILE A 73 7.70 11.65 3.95
C ILE A 73 6.98 12.99 3.83
N ALA A 74 5.77 13.00 3.29
CA ALA A 74 4.99 14.24 3.09
C ALA A 74 3.55 13.92 2.70
N GLY A 75 2.70 14.94 2.74
CA GLY A 75 1.37 14.92 2.12
C GLY A 75 0.24 14.33 2.96
N HIS A 76 0.52 13.85 4.15
CA HIS A 76 -0.51 13.26 5.03
C HIS A 76 -0.04 13.37 6.48
N ASP A 77 -0.60 14.31 7.22
CA ASP A 77 -0.10 14.66 8.56
C ASP A 77 -0.07 13.47 9.53
N ASN A 78 -1.15 12.67 9.57
CA ASN A 78 -1.23 11.54 10.49
C ASN A 78 -0.29 10.39 10.11
N TRP A 79 0.23 10.40 8.87
CA TRP A 79 1.12 9.36 8.37
C TRP A 79 2.58 9.80 8.29
N GLN A 80 2.87 11.06 8.65
CA GLN A 80 4.26 11.54 8.61
C GLN A 80 5.17 10.61 9.38
N ASP A 81 6.24 10.16 8.72
CA ASP A 81 7.24 9.24 9.26
C ASP A 81 6.72 7.83 9.58
N ASN A 82 5.48 7.51 9.21
CA ASN A 82 4.96 6.16 9.36
C ASN A 82 5.66 5.21 8.41
N ARG A 83 5.86 3.98 8.89
CA ARG A 83 6.48 2.91 8.13
C ARG A 83 5.42 1.93 7.66
N PHE A 84 5.49 1.55 6.38
CA PHE A 84 4.55 0.63 5.75
C PHE A 84 5.33 -0.55 5.20
N LEU A 85 4.96 -1.76 5.60
CA LEU A 85 5.63 -2.98 5.18
C LEU A 85 4.63 -3.90 4.48
N PHE A 86 5.02 -4.37 3.31
CA PHE A 86 4.30 -5.41 2.58
C PHE A 86 5.24 -6.59 2.46
N ARG A 87 5.02 -7.61 3.29
CA ARG A 87 5.83 -8.83 3.28
C ARG A 87 5.12 -9.90 2.48
N LEU A 88 5.80 -10.42 1.46
CA LEU A 88 5.25 -11.42 0.55
C LEU A 88 5.90 -12.76 0.84
N ARG A 89 5.07 -13.76 1.11
CA ARG A 89 5.55 -15.12 1.30
C ARG A 89 4.87 -16.02 0.27
N ALA A 90 5.67 -16.68 -0.56
CA ALA A 90 5.15 -17.61 -1.55
C ALA A 90 4.50 -18.82 -0.85
N ASP A 91 3.36 -19.24 -1.37
CA ASP A 91 2.61 -20.39 -0.91
C ASP A 91 2.16 -21.16 -2.16
N GLY A 92 3.06 -21.99 -2.71
CA GLY A 92 2.85 -22.57 -4.02
C GLY A 92 2.78 -21.49 -5.09
N GLU A 93 1.68 -21.45 -5.83
CA GLU A 93 1.43 -20.42 -6.85
C GLU A 93 0.65 -19.24 -6.29
N ALA A 94 0.39 -19.24 -5.00
CA ALA A 94 -0.29 -18.15 -4.29
C ALA A 94 0.71 -17.38 -3.43
N THR A 95 0.23 -16.31 -2.80
CA THR A 95 1.01 -15.46 -1.91
C THR A 95 0.25 -15.21 -0.63
N SER A 96 0.95 -15.26 0.51
CA SER A 96 0.46 -14.72 1.76
C SER A 96 1.09 -13.35 1.95
N LEU A 97 0.27 -12.30 1.91
CA LEU A 97 0.73 -10.93 2.13
C LEU A 97 0.48 -10.54 3.58
N GLN A 98 1.52 -10.07 4.26
CA GLN A 98 1.35 -9.39 5.55
C GLN A 98 1.61 -7.91 5.35
N PHE A 99 0.60 -7.09 5.64
CA PHE A 99 0.70 -5.64 5.63
C PHE A 99 0.86 -5.14 7.07
N VAL A 100 1.80 -4.23 7.29
CA VAL A 100 2.03 -3.61 8.59
C VAL A 100 2.21 -2.11 8.39
N GLN A 101 1.45 -1.30 9.12
CA GLN A 101 1.70 0.14 9.23
C GLN A 101 2.02 0.46 10.68
N GLU A 102 3.18 1.04 10.91
CA GLU A 102 3.62 1.49 12.22
C GLU A 102 3.46 3.01 12.32
N TYR A 103 2.63 3.45 13.27
CA TYR A 103 2.41 4.88 13.48
C TYR A 103 3.57 5.49 14.25
N ALA A 104 4.04 6.65 13.79
CA ALA A 104 5.13 7.38 14.44
C ALA A 104 4.65 8.33 15.52
N GLN A 105 3.33 8.59 15.56
CA GLN A 105 2.70 9.54 16.46
C GLN A 105 1.49 8.93 17.13
N GLU A 106 1.06 9.51 18.24
CA GLU A 106 -0.20 9.12 18.88
C GLU A 106 -1.37 9.42 17.94
N LEU A 107 -2.34 8.53 17.94
CA LEU A 107 -3.53 8.63 17.10
C LEU A 107 -4.74 8.24 17.94
N ASP A 108 -5.82 9.00 17.84
CA ASP A 108 -7.05 8.66 18.55
C ASP A 108 -7.68 7.38 17.99
N ASP A 109 -8.47 6.71 18.81
CA ASP A 109 -9.03 5.41 18.46
C ASP A 109 -9.98 5.47 17.28
N ASP A 110 -10.78 6.51 17.14
CA ASP A 110 -11.73 6.65 16.04
C ASP A 110 -11.00 6.81 14.71
N THR A 111 -9.98 7.65 14.65
CA THR A 111 -9.17 7.83 13.45
C THR A 111 -8.41 6.56 13.10
N TYR A 112 -7.83 5.91 14.11
CA TYR A 112 -7.16 4.63 13.93
C TYR A 112 -8.11 3.58 13.34
N GLY A 113 -9.31 3.47 13.91
CA GLY A 113 -10.32 2.52 13.42
C GLY A 113 -10.73 2.80 11.99
N THR A 114 -10.87 4.07 11.61
CA THR A 114 -11.19 4.47 10.23
C THR A 114 -10.09 4.06 9.27
N TYR A 115 -8.83 4.32 9.61
CA TYR A 115 -7.71 3.91 8.75
C TYR A 115 -7.60 2.39 8.65
N ASN A 116 -7.81 1.69 9.75
CA ASN A 116 -7.79 0.23 9.76
C ASN A 116 -8.87 -0.35 8.84
N PHE A 117 -10.08 0.19 8.91
CA PHE A 117 -11.19 -0.20 8.04
C PHE A 117 -10.84 0.07 6.57
N ASN A 118 -10.31 1.24 6.27
CA ASN A 118 -9.94 1.61 4.90
C ASN A 118 -8.83 0.72 4.36
N TRP A 119 -7.86 0.34 5.18
CA TRP A 119 -6.81 -0.59 4.75
C TRP A 119 -7.40 -1.96 4.41
N GLY A 120 -8.36 -2.45 5.19
CA GLY A 120 -9.06 -3.70 4.86
C GLY A 120 -9.72 -3.61 3.49
N TYR A 121 -10.38 -2.50 3.20
CA TYR A 121 -11.01 -2.27 1.90
C TYR A 121 -9.97 -2.25 0.76
N TYR A 122 -8.89 -1.47 0.90
CA TYR A 122 -7.90 -1.33 -0.17
C TYR A 122 -6.99 -2.54 -0.32
N LEU A 123 -6.72 -3.27 0.75
CA LEU A 123 -6.00 -4.55 0.63
C LEU A 123 -6.85 -5.59 -0.08
N ASN A 124 -8.17 -5.56 0.10
CA ASN A 124 -9.07 -6.38 -0.69
C ASN A 124 -9.07 -5.95 -2.16
N SER A 125 -8.98 -4.65 -2.43
CA SER A 125 -8.82 -4.12 -3.78
C SER A 125 -7.52 -4.64 -4.43
N LEU A 126 -6.42 -4.64 -3.68
CA LEU A 126 -5.14 -5.19 -4.13
C LEU A 126 -5.27 -6.68 -4.48
N LYS A 127 -5.89 -7.46 -3.59
CA LYS A 127 -6.15 -8.88 -3.83
C LYS A 127 -6.94 -9.07 -5.13
N LYS A 128 -8.02 -8.34 -5.28
CA LYS A 128 -8.88 -8.43 -6.46
C LYS A 128 -8.14 -8.03 -7.73
N TYR A 129 -7.36 -6.96 -7.67
CA TYR A 129 -6.55 -6.52 -8.79
C TYR A 129 -5.54 -7.60 -9.21
N CYS A 130 -4.85 -8.20 -8.25
CA CYS A 130 -3.89 -9.26 -8.53
C CYS A 130 -4.55 -10.49 -9.15
N GLU A 131 -5.72 -10.86 -8.65
CA GLU A 131 -6.41 -12.10 -9.07
C GLU A 131 -7.21 -11.95 -10.36
N THR A 132 -7.69 -10.75 -10.68
CA THR A 132 -8.61 -10.52 -11.81
C THR A 132 -8.13 -9.46 -12.79
N GLY A 133 -7.15 -8.64 -12.43
CA GLY A 133 -6.70 -7.50 -13.22
C GLY A 133 -7.47 -6.22 -12.94
N VAL A 134 -8.52 -6.26 -12.13
CA VAL A 134 -9.37 -5.09 -11.83
C VAL A 134 -9.60 -4.97 -10.34
N GLY A 135 -9.10 -3.90 -9.74
CA GLY A 135 -9.34 -3.56 -8.34
C GLY A 135 -10.43 -2.51 -8.18
N THR A 136 -10.52 -1.95 -6.97
CA THR A 136 -11.48 -0.89 -6.64
C THR A 136 -10.72 0.31 -6.03
N PRO A 137 -9.85 0.98 -6.81
CA PRO A 137 -9.06 2.09 -6.30
C PRO A 137 -9.94 3.30 -6.00
N TYR A 138 -9.40 4.22 -5.18
CA TYR A 138 -10.02 5.51 -4.97
C TYR A 138 -10.05 6.27 -6.30
N GLN A 139 -11.23 6.74 -6.70
CA GLN A 139 -11.40 7.48 -7.96
C GLN A 139 -11.15 8.97 -7.70
N VAL A 140 -10.07 9.49 -8.27
CA VAL A 140 -9.74 10.91 -8.14
C VAL A 140 -10.55 11.70 -9.17
N ALA A 141 -11.28 12.72 -8.70
CA ALA A 141 -12.03 13.63 -9.59
C ALA A 141 -11.05 14.47 -10.42
N GLU A 142 -11.37 14.65 -11.68
CA GLU A 142 -10.59 15.47 -12.60
C GLU A 142 -11.09 16.92 -12.64
#